data_9d5f8ca631f9798dce9198da71c62a5d
#
_entry.id   9d5f8ca631f9798dce9198da71c62a5d
#
_cell.length_a   1.000
_cell.length_b   1.000
_cell.length_c   1.000
_cell.angle_alpha   90.00
_cell.angle_beta   90.00
_cell.angle_gamma   90.00
#
_symmetry.space_group_name_H-M   'P 1'
#
loop_
_entity.id
_entity.type
_entity.pdbx_description
1 polymer ?
#
loop_
_entity_poly.entity_id
_entity_poly.type
_entity_poly.pdbx_seq_one_letter_code
_entity_poly.pdbx_strand_id
1 'polypeptide(L)'
;CKHYAAMGIKGFKIDFMDRDDQQVVEFNRKAAETGAKYKLLIDLHGTFKPTGLQRTYPNTINFEGVHGLEEMKWAEPGTDQVIYDVTVPFIRMVAGPLDYTQGAMNNVIMKNFHAVYTEPMSQGTRCRQLALYTIFDSPINMLCDAPTNYLKEEECTKFIAAIPTVWNQTLPISGKVGEHIVMAREKDGIWYVGGLTDWKERDVEVDLSFLGDGAVSYTHLTLP
;
A
#
# COMPACT_ATOMS: atom_id res chain seq x y z
N CYS A 1 -15.74 18.92 -10.24
CA CYS A 1 -14.71 19.53 -9.40
C CYS A 1 -15.23 20.77 -8.67
N LYS A 2 -15.62 21.86 -9.37
CA LYS A 2 -16.04 23.14 -8.73
C LYS A 2 -17.11 22.97 -7.64
N HIS A 3 -18.19 22.24 -7.95
CA HIS A 3 -19.29 21.99 -7.02
C HIS A 3 -18.82 21.30 -5.74
N TYR A 4 -18.12 20.18 -5.87
CA TYR A 4 -17.65 19.39 -4.73
C TYR A 4 -16.55 20.08 -3.91
N ALA A 5 -15.66 20.82 -4.57
CA ALA A 5 -14.68 21.65 -3.86
C ALA A 5 -15.37 22.71 -2.97
N ALA A 6 -16.45 23.34 -3.46
CA ALA A 6 -17.24 24.27 -2.67
C ALA A 6 -17.95 23.62 -1.46
N MET A 7 -18.22 22.32 -1.51
CA MET A 7 -18.75 21.52 -0.40
C MET A 7 -17.66 21.08 0.61
N GLY A 8 -16.38 21.39 0.35
CA GLY A 8 -15.26 21.02 1.21
C GLY A 8 -14.60 19.69 0.90
N ILE A 9 -14.99 19.00 -0.18
CA ILE A 9 -14.31 17.78 -0.67
C ILE A 9 -12.87 18.14 -1.06
N LYS A 10 -11.91 17.26 -0.71
CA LYS A 10 -10.47 17.49 -0.88
C LYS A 10 -9.86 16.71 -2.04
N GLY A 11 -10.53 15.71 -2.57
CA GLY A 11 -10.03 14.89 -3.67
C GLY A 11 -11.05 13.90 -4.19
N PHE A 12 -10.64 13.18 -5.22
CA PHE A 12 -11.42 12.10 -5.84
C PHE A 12 -10.53 10.89 -6.09
N LYS A 13 -11.05 9.71 -5.78
CA LYS A 13 -10.67 8.48 -6.44
C LYS A 13 -11.45 8.40 -7.75
N ILE A 14 -10.74 8.17 -8.86
CA ILE A 14 -11.32 8.01 -10.20
C ILE A 14 -11.01 6.59 -10.64
N ASP A 15 -12.04 5.83 -10.96
CA ASP A 15 -11.96 4.38 -11.12
C ASP A 15 -12.73 3.87 -12.36
N PHE A 16 -12.60 2.58 -12.67
CA PHE A 16 -13.31 1.86 -13.75
C PHE A 16 -12.97 2.33 -15.16
N MET A 17 -11.74 2.74 -15.41
CA MET A 17 -11.28 3.08 -16.76
C MET A 17 -10.99 1.83 -17.58
N ASP A 18 -10.34 0.82 -16.97
CA ASP A 18 -10.00 -0.50 -17.54
C ASP A 18 -9.34 -0.42 -18.93
N ARG A 19 -8.52 0.61 -19.13
CA ARG A 19 -7.85 0.93 -20.40
C ARG A 19 -6.48 1.56 -20.13
N ASP A 20 -5.59 1.44 -21.12
CA ASP A 20 -4.26 2.08 -21.15
C ASP A 20 -3.96 2.76 -22.51
N ASP A 21 -4.99 3.17 -23.23
CA ASP A 21 -4.89 3.83 -24.52
C ASP A 21 -4.79 5.37 -24.41
N GLN A 22 -4.61 6.02 -25.57
CA GLN A 22 -4.48 7.47 -25.68
C GLN A 22 -5.64 8.23 -25.02
N GLN A 23 -6.86 7.70 -25.08
CA GLN A 23 -8.03 8.39 -24.52
C GLN A 23 -7.96 8.46 -22.98
N VAL A 24 -7.54 7.38 -22.33
CA VAL A 24 -7.39 7.40 -20.86
C VAL A 24 -6.16 8.18 -20.41
N VAL A 25 -5.10 8.20 -21.22
CA VAL A 25 -3.93 9.08 -20.96
C VAL A 25 -4.36 10.54 -20.94
N GLU A 26 -5.11 10.98 -21.95
CA GLU A 26 -5.63 12.35 -22.02
C GLU A 26 -6.67 12.66 -20.94
N PHE A 27 -7.51 11.69 -20.60
CA PHE A 27 -8.47 11.81 -19.52
C PHE A 27 -7.77 12.02 -18.17
N ASN A 28 -6.78 11.18 -17.83
CA ASN A 28 -6.03 11.27 -16.59
C ASN A 28 -5.30 12.62 -16.47
N ARG A 29 -4.68 13.09 -17.56
CA ARG A 29 -4.06 14.41 -17.60
C ARG A 29 -5.09 15.53 -17.35
N LYS A 30 -6.23 15.48 -18.02
CA LYS A 30 -7.30 16.48 -17.87
C LYS A 30 -7.94 16.43 -16.47
N ALA A 31 -8.07 15.25 -15.87
CA ALA A 31 -8.56 15.08 -14.50
C ALA A 31 -7.58 15.73 -13.49
N ALA A 32 -6.28 15.44 -13.63
CA ALA A 32 -5.22 16.03 -12.82
C ALA A 32 -5.19 17.56 -12.93
N GLU A 33 -5.18 18.10 -14.15
CA GLU A 33 -5.22 19.53 -14.44
C GLU A 33 -6.48 20.21 -13.86
N THR A 34 -7.64 19.58 -14.05
CA THR A 34 -8.90 20.13 -13.54
C THR A 34 -8.94 20.05 -12.01
N GLY A 35 -8.48 18.96 -11.42
CA GLY A 35 -8.33 18.83 -9.97
C GLY A 35 -7.45 19.94 -9.38
N ALA A 36 -6.31 20.21 -10.00
CA ALA A 36 -5.37 21.26 -9.57
C ALA A 36 -6.03 22.65 -9.52
N LYS A 37 -6.85 23.00 -10.52
CA LYS A 37 -7.59 24.28 -10.55
C LYS A 37 -8.48 24.49 -9.33
N TYR A 38 -9.00 23.41 -8.75
CA TYR A 38 -9.90 23.45 -7.58
C TYR A 38 -9.24 22.93 -6.30
N LYS A 39 -7.91 22.75 -6.30
CA LYS A 39 -7.13 22.25 -5.16
C LYS A 39 -7.63 20.89 -4.65
N LEU A 40 -7.93 20.00 -5.59
CA LEU A 40 -8.38 18.63 -5.33
C LEU A 40 -7.26 17.65 -5.59
N LEU A 41 -7.08 16.71 -4.69
CA LEU A 41 -6.21 15.54 -4.85
C LEU A 41 -6.87 14.52 -5.77
N ILE A 42 -6.07 13.79 -6.53
CA ILE A 42 -6.53 12.76 -7.45
C ILE A 42 -5.80 11.45 -7.15
N ASP A 43 -6.56 10.40 -7.01
CA ASP A 43 -6.13 9.02 -6.95
C ASP A 43 -6.73 8.27 -8.15
N LEU A 44 -5.87 7.62 -8.95
CA LEU A 44 -6.26 7.00 -10.21
C LEU A 44 -6.31 5.48 -10.09
N HIS A 45 -7.50 4.92 -10.24
CA HIS A 45 -7.78 3.49 -10.26
C HIS A 45 -8.27 3.01 -11.64
N GLY A 46 -8.30 1.68 -11.84
CA GLY A 46 -8.72 1.09 -13.12
C GLY A 46 -7.89 1.58 -14.30
N THR A 47 -6.63 1.92 -14.10
CA THR A 47 -5.75 2.51 -15.10
C THR A 47 -4.31 1.99 -14.99
N PHE A 48 -3.43 2.41 -15.89
CA PHE A 48 -2.04 2.00 -15.92
C PHE A 48 -1.22 2.57 -14.73
N LYS A 49 -0.07 1.95 -14.47
CA LYS A 49 0.91 2.42 -13.46
C LYS A 49 1.40 3.84 -13.75
N PRO A 50 1.95 4.57 -12.77
CA PRO A 50 2.47 5.92 -12.96
C PRO A 50 3.48 6.01 -14.10
N THR A 51 3.34 7.04 -14.94
CA THR A 51 4.24 7.35 -16.06
C THR A 51 4.91 8.70 -15.91
N GLY A 52 4.83 9.32 -14.73
CA GLY A 52 5.41 10.64 -14.44
C GLY A 52 4.37 11.77 -14.34
N LEU A 53 3.08 11.49 -14.48
CA LEU A 53 2.01 12.49 -14.40
C LEU A 53 2.07 13.29 -13.08
N GLN A 54 2.38 12.63 -11.97
CA GLN A 54 2.53 13.23 -10.64
C GLN A 54 3.68 14.27 -10.56
N ARG A 55 4.64 14.21 -11.45
CA ARG A 55 5.73 15.21 -11.52
C ARG A 55 5.27 16.52 -12.15
N THR A 56 4.32 16.44 -13.07
CA THR A 56 3.71 17.61 -13.71
C THR A 56 2.53 18.14 -12.89
N TYR A 57 1.72 17.22 -12.35
CA TYR A 57 0.54 17.49 -11.55
C TYR A 57 0.65 16.80 -10.19
N PRO A 58 1.34 17.43 -9.21
CA PRO A 58 1.60 16.81 -7.91
C PRO A 58 0.34 16.61 -7.04
N ASN A 59 -0.80 17.10 -7.46
CA ASN A 59 -2.09 16.75 -6.90
C ASN A 59 -2.59 15.35 -7.30
N THR A 60 -1.93 14.68 -8.26
CA THR A 60 -2.15 13.26 -8.54
C THR A 60 -1.24 12.46 -7.61
N ILE A 61 -1.80 12.02 -6.49
CA ILE A 61 -1.01 11.55 -5.36
C ILE A 61 -0.85 10.03 -5.32
N ASN A 62 -1.79 9.29 -5.91
CA ASN A 62 -1.75 7.83 -5.88
C ASN A 62 -2.31 7.22 -7.16
N PHE A 63 -1.96 5.95 -7.39
CA PHE A 63 -2.33 5.19 -8.58
C PHE A 63 -2.50 3.73 -8.19
N GLU A 64 -3.52 3.08 -8.71
CA GLU A 64 -3.62 1.64 -8.62
C GLU A 64 -2.57 0.98 -9.53
N GLY A 65 -2.89 0.71 -10.76
CA GLY A 65 -2.02 0.07 -11.76
C GLY A 65 -1.21 -1.11 -11.18
N VAL A 66 -1.80 -1.89 -10.29
CA VAL A 66 -1.23 -3.01 -9.53
C VAL A 66 -2.32 -4.06 -9.34
N HIS A 67 -1.93 -5.31 -9.19
CA HIS A 67 -2.86 -6.37 -8.76
C HIS A 67 -3.10 -6.23 -7.24
N GLY A 68 -4.07 -5.38 -6.88
CA GLY A 68 -4.36 -4.99 -5.50
C GLY A 68 -4.93 -6.13 -4.65
N LEU A 69 -4.99 -5.94 -3.34
CA LEU A 69 -5.45 -6.98 -2.42
C LEU A 69 -6.92 -7.38 -2.65
N GLU A 70 -7.73 -6.49 -3.22
CA GLU A 70 -9.13 -6.80 -3.53
C GLU A 70 -9.31 -7.97 -4.52
N GLU A 71 -8.31 -8.22 -5.38
CA GLU A 71 -8.29 -9.33 -6.33
C GLU A 71 -8.42 -10.70 -5.64
N MET A 72 -8.10 -10.78 -4.35
CA MET A 72 -8.28 -12.00 -3.58
C MET A 72 -9.74 -12.42 -3.43
N LYS A 73 -10.70 -11.53 -3.68
CA LYS A 73 -12.15 -11.84 -3.65
C LYS A 73 -12.57 -12.81 -4.74
N TRP A 74 -11.84 -12.81 -5.86
CA TRP A 74 -12.12 -13.63 -7.04
C TRP A 74 -10.87 -14.29 -7.62
N ALA A 75 -9.82 -14.42 -6.80
CA ALA A 75 -8.55 -14.98 -7.21
C ALA A 75 -8.71 -16.40 -7.80
N GLU A 76 -7.98 -16.64 -8.89
CA GLU A 76 -7.91 -17.96 -9.51
C GLU A 76 -7.21 -18.99 -8.60
N PRO A 77 -7.56 -20.28 -8.73
CA PRO A 77 -6.85 -21.33 -8.01
C PRO A 77 -5.34 -21.30 -8.29
N GLY A 78 -4.54 -21.33 -7.23
CA GLY A 78 -3.08 -21.26 -7.33
C GLY A 78 -2.48 -19.84 -7.29
N THR A 79 -3.32 -18.81 -7.13
CA THR A 79 -2.82 -17.44 -6.88
C THR A 79 -1.98 -17.43 -5.61
N ASP A 80 -0.74 -16.91 -5.71
CA ASP A 80 0.17 -16.72 -4.59
C ASP A 80 0.39 -15.22 -4.33
N GLN A 81 -0.44 -14.66 -3.45
CA GLN A 81 -0.37 -13.26 -3.07
C GLN A 81 0.89 -12.95 -2.25
N VAL A 82 1.40 -13.91 -1.49
CA VAL A 82 2.58 -13.71 -0.65
C VAL A 82 3.83 -13.49 -1.51
N ILE A 83 4.03 -14.32 -2.55
CA ILE A 83 5.12 -14.13 -3.53
C ILE A 83 4.92 -12.84 -4.33
N TYR A 84 3.69 -12.54 -4.72
CA TYR A 84 3.38 -11.30 -5.42
C TYR A 84 3.80 -10.07 -4.61
N ASP A 85 3.41 -9.99 -3.34
CA ASP A 85 3.66 -8.82 -2.49
C ASP A 85 5.15 -8.60 -2.17
N VAL A 86 5.95 -9.67 -2.06
CA VAL A 86 7.41 -9.52 -1.90
C VAL A 86 8.10 -9.14 -3.22
N THR A 87 7.40 -9.23 -4.35
CA THR A 87 7.90 -8.89 -5.69
C THR A 87 7.56 -7.45 -6.09
N VAL A 88 6.35 -6.97 -5.73
CA VAL A 88 5.82 -5.65 -6.10
C VAL A 88 6.79 -4.49 -5.83
N PRO A 89 7.51 -4.43 -4.68
CA PRO A 89 8.43 -3.34 -4.41
C PRO A 89 9.58 -3.22 -5.42
N PHE A 90 9.99 -4.33 -6.02
CA PHE A 90 11.10 -4.35 -6.98
C PHE A 90 10.68 -4.04 -8.42
N ILE A 91 9.40 -4.15 -8.73
CA ILE A 91 8.87 -3.96 -10.09
C ILE A 91 7.91 -2.77 -10.17
N ARG A 92 6.74 -2.87 -9.52
CA ARG A 92 5.66 -1.86 -9.64
C ARG A 92 6.01 -0.56 -8.93
N MET A 93 6.57 -0.61 -7.73
CA MET A 93 6.92 0.57 -6.94
C MET A 93 8.01 1.44 -7.59
N VAL A 94 8.82 0.89 -8.47
CA VAL A 94 9.82 1.65 -9.24
C VAL A 94 9.17 2.73 -10.10
N ALA A 95 7.92 2.55 -10.52
CA ALA A 95 7.17 3.53 -11.29
C ALA A 95 6.61 4.69 -10.44
N GLY A 96 6.49 4.51 -9.13
CA GLY A 96 5.94 5.49 -8.20
C GLY A 96 4.93 4.87 -7.22
N PRO A 97 4.17 5.70 -6.50
CA PRO A 97 3.24 5.26 -5.46
C PRO A 97 2.19 4.29 -5.99
N LEU A 98 1.69 3.44 -5.10
CA LEU A 98 0.67 2.44 -5.44
C LEU A 98 -0.43 2.39 -4.39
N ASP A 99 -1.68 2.39 -4.84
CA ASP A 99 -2.83 2.11 -4.00
C ASP A 99 -3.17 0.62 -4.08
N TYR A 100 -2.60 -0.14 -3.14
CA TYR A 100 -2.71 -1.59 -3.08
C TYR A 100 -3.91 -2.06 -2.27
N THR A 101 -4.47 -1.19 -1.43
CA THR A 101 -5.58 -1.50 -0.52
C THR A 101 -5.28 -2.63 0.47
N GLN A 102 -4.16 -2.53 1.18
CA GLN A 102 -3.73 -3.47 2.22
C GLN A 102 -4.55 -3.36 3.51
N GLY A 103 -4.29 -4.27 4.45
CA GLY A 103 -4.82 -4.20 5.80
C GLY A 103 -5.95 -5.18 6.11
N ALA A 104 -6.04 -6.30 5.37
CA ALA A 104 -7.01 -7.34 5.68
C ALA A 104 -6.76 -7.96 7.05
N MET A 105 -7.80 -8.08 7.86
CA MET A 105 -7.77 -8.68 9.20
C MET A 105 -8.17 -10.16 9.20
N ASN A 106 -8.80 -10.64 8.13
CA ASN A 106 -9.10 -12.06 7.91
C ASN A 106 -7.96 -12.67 7.07
N ASN A 107 -7.05 -13.39 7.73
CA ASN A 107 -5.83 -13.92 7.11
C ASN A 107 -5.74 -15.43 7.27
N VAL A 108 -5.32 -16.13 6.22
CA VAL A 108 -5.20 -17.59 6.20
C VAL A 108 -3.91 -18.05 5.53
N ILE A 109 -3.44 -19.23 5.90
CA ILE A 109 -2.35 -19.88 5.17
C ILE A 109 -2.85 -20.36 3.79
N MET A 110 -1.92 -20.50 2.84
CA MET A 110 -2.26 -20.84 1.45
C MET A 110 -3.23 -22.03 1.30
N LYS A 111 -3.01 -23.11 2.06
CA LYS A 111 -3.86 -24.32 1.96
C LYS A 111 -5.33 -24.11 2.39
N ASN A 112 -5.60 -23.07 3.16
CA ASN A 112 -6.94 -22.71 3.65
C ASN A 112 -7.57 -21.59 2.85
N PHE A 113 -6.80 -21.00 1.94
CA PHE A 113 -7.30 -19.89 1.11
C PHE A 113 -8.29 -20.43 0.06
N HIS A 114 -9.39 -19.73 -0.06
CA HIS A 114 -10.32 -19.83 -1.17
C HIS A 114 -10.98 -18.47 -1.40
N ALA A 115 -11.21 -18.14 -2.65
CA ALA A 115 -11.81 -16.85 -2.99
C ALA A 115 -13.27 -16.80 -2.55
N VAL A 116 -13.63 -15.80 -1.74
CA VAL A 116 -15.00 -15.51 -1.30
C VAL A 116 -15.28 -14.04 -1.44
N TYR A 117 -16.18 -13.70 -2.33
CA TYR A 117 -16.47 -12.29 -2.64
C TYR A 117 -17.08 -11.52 -1.45
N THR A 118 -18.01 -12.14 -0.75
CA THR A 118 -18.77 -11.51 0.33
C THR A 118 -18.08 -11.54 1.69
N GLU A 119 -17.09 -12.40 1.86
CA GLU A 119 -16.32 -12.56 3.10
C GLU A 119 -14.85 -12.81 2.74
N PRO A 120 -14.17 -11.83 2.13
CA PRO A 120 -12.84 -12.01 1.59
C PRO A 120 -11.80 -12.29 2.67
N MET A 121 -10.79 -13.05 2.29
CA MET A 121 -9.62 -13.33 3.11
C MET A 121 -8.34 -13.06 2.33
N SER A 122 -7.25 -12.76 3.02
CA SER A 122 -5.93 -12.65 2.43
C SER A 122 -5.03 -13.82 2.82
N GLN A 123 -4.01 -14.07 2.03
CA GLN A 123 -2.98 -15.06 2.34
C GLN A 123 -1.91 -14.50 3.26
N GLY A 124 -1.37 -15.34 4.14
CA GLY A 124 -0.30 -14.99 5.07
C GLY A 124 -0.81 -14.59 6.45
N THR A 125 -0.15 -13.64 7.09
CA THR A 125 -0.41 -13.22 8.47
C THR A 125 -0.89 -11.78 8.56
N ARG A 126 -1.49 -11.43 9.70
CA ARG A 126 -1.85 -10.05 10.03
C ARG A 126 -0.63 -9.13 10.12
N CYS A 127 0.47 -9.60 10.74
CA CYS A 127 1.74 -8.86 10.76
C CYS A 127 2.23 -8.48 9.36
N ARG A 128 2.05 -9.39 8.39
CA ARG A 128 2.36 -9.11 6.99
C ARG A 128 1.53 -7.95 6.46
N GLN A 129 0.22 -7.91 6.73
CA GLN A 129 -0.64 -6.81 6.33
C GLN A 129 -0.21 -5.47 6.96
N LEU A 130 0.24 -5.48 8.20
CA LEU A 130 0.78 -4.30 8.87
C LEU A 130 2.10 -3.83 8.26
N ALA A 131 2.99 -4.76 7.91
CA ALA A 131 4.28 -4.45 7.29
C ALA A 131 4.13 -3.76 5.92
N LEU A 132 3.06 -4.08 5.16
CA LEU A 132 2.77 -3.46 3.87
C LEU A 132 2.63 -1.93 3.97
N TYR A 133 2.11 -1.40 5.08
CA TYR A 133 2.01 0.06 5.29
C TYR A 133 3.36 0.76 5.42
N THR A 134 4.40 0.03 5.81
CA THR A 134 5.77 0.56 5.84
C THR A 134 6.49 0.33 4.52
N ILE A 135 6.25 -0.80 3.85
CA ILE A 135 6.98 -1.19 2.64
C ILE A 135 6.42 -0.51 1.40
N PHE A 136 5.10 -0.50 1.21
CA PHE A 136 4.50 0.09 0.03
C PHE A 136 4.49 1.63 0.13
N ASP A 137 4.85 2.27 -0.97
CA ASP A 137 4.79 3.71 -1.08
C ASP A 137 3.39 4.14 -1.50
N SER A 138 2.64 4.68 -0.55
CA SER A 138 1.25 5.09 -0.76
C SER A 138 0.95 6.33 0.10
N PRO A 139 0.95 7.54 -0.48
CA PRO A 139 0.66 8.78 0.26
C PRO A 139 -0.75 8.86 0.81
N ILE A 140 -1.65 8.06 0.29
CA ILE A 140 -3.01 7.84 0.82
C ILE A 140 -3.27 6.34 0.84
N ASN A 141 -3.58 5.80 2.02
CA ASN A 141 -3.87 4.38 2.19
C ASN A 141 -5.36 4.17 2.41
N MET A 142 -5.94 3.26 1.64
CA MET A 142 -7.30 2.78 1.88
C MET A 142 -7.26 1.53 2.75
N LEU A 143 -8.14 1.46 3.74
CA LEU A 143 -8.35 0.27 4.54
C LEU A 143 -9.29 -0.67 3.78
N CYS A 144 -8.84 -1.89 3.50
CA CYS A 144 -9.58 -2.81 2.63
C CYS A 144 -10.68 -3.63 3.35
N ASP A 145 -10.64 -3.67 4.68
CA ASP A 145 -11.54 -4.54 5.45
C ASP A 145 -12.75 -3.79 5.99
N ALA A 146 -13.72 -4.54 6.52
CA ALA A 146 -14.91 -3.96 7.12
C ALA A 146 -14.60 -3.28 8.46
N PRO A 147 -15.26 -2.15 8.81
CA PRO A 147 -15.07 -1.48 10.09
C PRO A 147 -15.25 -2.40 11.30
N THR A 148 -16.16 -3.37 11.21
CA THR A 148 -16.38 -4.37 12.27
C THR A 148 -15.19 -5.28 12.51
N ASN A 149 -14.40 -5.60 11.47
CA ASN A 149 -13.19 -6.39 11.60
C ASN A 149 -12.07 -5.56 12.23
N TYR A 150 -11.92 -4.31 11.85
CA TYR A 150 -10.98 -3.39 12.50
C TYR A 150 -11.31 -3.15 13.98
N LEU A 151 -12.59 -3.08 14.33
CA LEU A 151 -13.00 -2.95 15.75
C LEU A 151 -12.70 -4.20 16.58
N LYS A 152 -12.75 -5.40 15.97
CA LYS A 152 -12.36 -6.66 16.64
C LYS A 152 -10.85 -6.74 16.85
N GLU A 153 -10.07 -6.19 15.91
CA GLU A 153 -8.61 -6.24 15.89
C GLU A 153 -8.05 -4.86 16.25
N GLU A 154 -8.48 -4.33 17.39
CA GLU A 154 -8.22 -2.95 17.82
C GLU A 154 -6.72 -2.62 17.92
N GLU A 155 -5.89 -3.56 18.37
CA GLU A 155 -4.44 -3.39 18.48
C GLU A 155 -3.80 -3.16 17.10
N CYS A 156 -4.15 -4.01 16.13
CA CYS A 156 -3.70 -3.86 14.75
C CYS A 156 -4.17 -2.55 14.14
N THR A 157 -5.41 -2.18 14.37
CA THR A 157 -6.01 -0.96 13.84
C THR A 157 -5.34 0.29 14.41
N LYS A 158 -5.06 0.32 15.71
CA LYS A 158 -4.30 1.40 16.35
C LYS A 158 -2.88 1.51 15.78
N PHE A 159 -2.23 0.37 15.53
CA PHE A 159 -0.90 0.35 14.92
C PHE A 159 -0.93 0.94 13.50
N ILE A 160 -1.88 0.51 12.65
CA ILE A 160 -2.07 1.07 11.31
C ILE A 160 -2.29 2.59 11.38
N ALA A 161 -3.16 3.04 12.29
CA ALA A 161 -3.47 4.46 12.45
C ALA A 161 -2.27 5.32 12.89
N ALA A 162 -1.27 4.70 13.50
CA ALA A 162 -0.04 5.37 13.93
C ALA A 162 1.04 5.43 12.83
N ILE A 163 0.90 4.66 11.74
CA ILE A 163 1.90 4.64 10.66
C ILE A 163 1.67 5.84 9.73
N PRO A 164 2.68 6.68 9.48
CA PRO A 164 2.59 7.77 8.52
C PRO A 164 2.39 7.28 7.08
N THR A 165 1.78 8.11 6.25
CA THR A 165 1.64 7.86 4.81
C THR A 165 2.66 8.61 3.96
N VAL A 166 3.33 9.62 4.54
CA VAL A 166 4.36 10.42 3.88
C VAL A 166 5.61 10.42 4.74
N TRP A 167 6.75 10.12 4.14
CA TRP A 167 8.01 9.85 4.82
C TRP A 167 9.04 10.94 4.55
N ASN A 168 9.91 11.21 5.54
CA ASN A 168 11.06 12.08 5.38
C ASN A 168 12.24 11.32 4.75
N GLN A 169 12.43 10.05 5.16
CA GLN A 169 13.49 9.20 4.66
C GLN A 169 12.99 7.77 4.40
N THR A 170 13.63 7.09 3.46
CA THR A 170 13.41 5.67 3.15
C THR A 170 14.76 5.00 2.93
N LEU A 171 15.02 3.93 3.69
CA LEU A 171 16.24 3.13 3.60
C LEU A 171 15.88 1.68 3.22
N PRO A 172 16.32 1.18 2.07
CA PRO A 172 16.29 -0.25 1.79
C PRO A 172 17.36 -0.95 2.63
N ILE A 173 16.95 -1.90 3.48
CA ILE A 173 17.85 -2.63 4.39
C ILE A 173 18.34 -3.90 3.72
N SER A 174 17.40 -4.72 3.26
CA SER A 174 17.69 -6.01 2.63
C SER A 174 16.59 -6.37 1.66
N GLY A 175 16.92 -7.12 0.61
CA GLY A 175 15.90 -7.61 -0.30
C GLY A 175 16.41 -8.53 -1.40
N LYS A 176 15.56 -9.48 -1.75
CA LYS A 176 15.73 -10.37 -2.88
C LYS A 176 14.39 -10.63 -3.54
N VAL A 177 14.31 -10.35 -4.83
CA VAL A 177 13.05 -10.43 -5.60
C VAL A 177 12.39 -11.80 -5.42
N GLY A 178 11.11 -11.80 -5.06
CA GLY A 178 10.32 -13.00 -4.85
C GLY A 178 10.64 -13.77 -3.56
N GLU A 179 11.58 -13.30 -2.73
CA GLU A 179 11.95 -13.97 -1.49
C GLU A 179 11.68 -13.12 -0.24
N HIS A 180 12.25 -11.92 -0.18
CA HIS A 180 12.05 -11.03 0.96
C HIS A 180 12.38 -9.58 0.64
N ILE A 181 11.88 -8.68 1.47
CA ILE A 181 12.25 -7.27 1.51
C ILE A 181 12.15 -6.73 2.92
N VAL A 182 13.13 -5.92 3.33
CA VAL A 182 13.10 -5.15 4.58
C VAL A 182 13.44 -3.70 4.28
N MET A 183 12.62 -2.80 4.76
CA MET A 183 12.78 -1.36 4.61
C MET A 183 12.62 -0.66 5.95
N ALA A 184 13.40 0.40 6.16
CA ALA A 184 13.18 1.35 7.24
C ALA A 184 12.75 2.69 6.66
N ARG A 185 11.75 3.32 7.27
CA ARG A 185 11.26 4.65 6.89
C ARG A 185 11.17 5.54 8.10
N GLU A 186 11.50 6.81 7.92
CA GLU A 186 11.52 7.78 9.01
C GLU A 186 10.47 8.86 8.79
N LYS A 187 9.81 9.24 9.88
CA LYS A 187 8.94 10.40 9.95
C LYS A 187 9.11 11.11 11.30
N ASP A 188 9.53 12.38 11.23
CA ASP A 188 9.65 13.27 12.39
C ASP A 188 10.46 12.67 13.57
N GLY A 189 11.56 11.99 13.23
CA GLY A 189 12.47 11.35 14.20
C GLY A 189 12.06 9.95 14.64
N ILE A 190 10.95 9.42 14.15
CA ILE A 190 10.47 8.06 14.44
C ILE A 190 10.73 7.15 13.25
N TRP A 191 11.37 6.03 13.49
CA TRP A 191 11.64 5.02 12.49
C TRP A 191 10.64 3.87 12.52
N TYR A 192 10.24 3.44 11.34
CA TYR A 192 9.34 2.32 11.10
C TYR A 192 10.07 1.29 10.26
N VAL A 193 10.19 0.06 10.75
CA VAL A 193 10.82 -1.04 10.03
C VAL A 193 9.75 -2.05 9.64
N GLY A 194 9.63 -2.32 8.34
CA GLY A 194 8.75 -3.33 7.78
C GLY A 194 9.55 -4.42 7.09
N GLY A 195 9.16 -5.67 7.30
CA GLY A 195 9.76 -6.83 6.65
C GLY A 195 8.69 -7.78 6.10
N LEU A 196 8.91 -8.25 4.86
CA LEU A 196 8.10 -9.29 4.21
C LEU A 196 9.01 -10.44 3.81
N THR A 197 8.51 -11.66 3.93
CA THR A 197 9.14 -12.87 3.38
C THR A 197 8.11 -13.65 2.55
N ASP A 198 8.60 -14.52 1.69
CA ASP A 198 7.80 -15.57 1.06
C ASP A 198 7.31 -16.57 2.13
N TRP A 199 6.86 -17.76 1.71
CA TRP A 199 6.38 -18.80 2.63
C TRP A 199 7.49 -19.49 3.43
N LYS A 200 8.77 -19.16 3.16
CA LYS A 200 9.91 -19.76 3.85
C LYS A 200 10.29 -18.91 5.04
N GLU A 201 10.50 -19.59 6.16
CA GLU A 201 11.12 -18.99 7.33
C GLU A 201 12.54 -18.55 7.01
N ARG A 202 12.94 -17.38 7.52
CA ARG A 202 14.31 -16.87 7.38
C ARG A 202 14.64 -15.85 8.46
N ASP A 203 15.91 -15.86 8.85
CA ASP A 203 16.50 -14.82 9.66
C ASP A 203 16.98 -13.68 8.75
N VAL A 204 16.67 -12.45 9.14
CA VAL A 204 17.14 -11.25 8.46
C VAL A 204 17.84 -10.36 9.47
N GLU A 205 19.11 -10.09 9.22
CA GLU A 205 19.88 -9.14 10.02
C GLU A 205 19.54 -7.71 9.59
N VAL A 206 19.24 -6.86 10.58
CA VAL A 206 18.93 -5.44 10.36
C VAL A 206 19.98 -4.61 11.08
N ASP A 207 20.85 -3.95 10.31
CA ASP A 207 21.76 -2.95 10.84
C ASP A 207 20.97 -1.72 11.29
N LEU A 208 21.02 -1.42 12.60
CA LEU A 208 20.32 -0.30 13.22
C LEU A 208 21.16 0.98 13.31
N SER A 209 22.28 1.07 12.62
CA SER A 209 23.17 2.24 12.61
C SER A 209 22.46 3.55 12.19
N PHE A 210 21.36 3.46 11.48
CA PHE A 210 20.53 4.62 11.12
C PHE A 210 19.82 5.27 12.30
N LEU A 211 19.75 4.62 13.46
CA LEU A 211 19.17 5.20 14.69
C LEU A 211 20.12 6.18 15.39
N GLY A 212 21.42 6.17 15.00
CA GLY A 212 22.46 6.95 15.68
C GLY A 212 22.86 6.38 17.04
N ASP A 213 23.70 7.12 17.75
CA ASP A 213 24.20 6.71 19.08
C ASP A 213 23.18 7.08 20.18
N GLY A 214 22.92 6.15 21.08
CA GLY A 214 22.10 6.39 22.27
C GLY A 214 21.10 5.28 22.57
N ALA A 215 20.33 5.49 23.64
CA ALA A 215 19.24 4.57 23.99
C ALA A 215 18.02 4.84 23.12
N VAL A 216 17.43 3.76 22.61
CA VAL A 216 16.19 3.81 21.83
C VAL A 216 15.08 3.02 22.52
N SER A 217 13.85 3.43 22.33
CA SER A 217 12.66 2.67 22.70
C SER A 217 11.98 2.16 21.44
N TYR A 218 11.51 0.92 21.44
CA TYR A 218 10.82 0.35 20.29
C TYR A 218 9.56 -0.41 20.70
N THR A 219 8.63 -0.49 19.77
CA THR A 219 7.45 -1.35 19.84
C THR A 219 7.45 -2.28 18.64
N HIS A 220 7.24 -3.58 18.85
CA HIS A 220 7.01 -4.49 17.75
C HIS A 220 5.73 -5.30 17.99
N LEU A 221 5.11 -5.72 16.88
CA LEU A 221 3.95 -6.59 16.89
C LEU A 221 4.34 -7.96 16.34
N THR A 222 4.13 -8.98 17.14
CA THR A 222 4.10 -10.38 16.74
C THR A 222 2.67 -10.87 16.96
N LEU A 223 1.98 -11.13 15.86
CA LEU A 223 0.62 -11.64 15.90
C LEU A 223 0.62 -13.08 15.41
N PRO A 224 -0.21 -13.94 16.02
CA PRO A 224 -0.33 -15.34 15.58
C PRO A 224 -0.87 -15.47 14.16
#